data_7994fc3455e393b367d344931aefcf01
#
_entry.id   7994fc3455e393b367d344931aefcf01
#
_cell.length_a   1.000
_cell.length_b   1.000
_cell.length_c   1.000
_cell.angle_alpha   90.00
_cell.angle_beta   90.00
_cell.angle_gamma   90.00
#
_symmetry.space_group_name_H-M   'P 1'
#
loop_
_entity.id
_entity.type
_entity.pdbx_description
1 polymer ?
#
loop_
_entity_poly.entity_id
_entity_poly.type
_entity_poly.pdbx_seq_one_letter_code
_entity_poly.pdbx_strand_id
1 'polypeptide(L)'
;MFQGIRRWLAAGLAALVLASGTATAAEPIRIGWTAWSDAEFVTKLAARLIEQRLDQEVELLQIDIAPQYQGVAQGDIDLMLMSWQPDTHEDYLDKMGRKVVNISLLYTGARLGWAVPTYVPESELGSIEDLKDDEVADRLDDMVVGIDPGAGLSRLSEKALEGYGLDHYHLMLSSGAGMTAALDRAVRRKEWIVVTAWRPHWMFGAYDLRFLEDPKGTLGGLERVHAVSRRGFYKDHPEVTALIGRMFIPLDELEAAMNRARETSYEEAVDHYIEGHAARVDYWVTGDL
;
A
#
# COMPACT_ATOMS: atom_id res chain seq x y z
N MET A 1 -44.67 82.35 -32.20
CA MET A 1 -45.54 81.24 -32.37
C MET A 1 -44.74 80.12 -33.05
N PHE A 2 -43.80 79.46 -32.30
CA PHE A 2 -43.01 78.34 -32.79
C PHE A 2 -42.87 77.28 -31.71
N GLN A 3 -43.44 76.11 -31.92
CA GLN A 3 -43.33 74.90 -31.07
C GLN A 3 -42.10 74.13 -31.48
N GLY A 4 -41.14 73.99 -30.59
CA GLY A 4 -39.95 73.17 -30.79
C GLY A 4 -40.20 71.71 -30.30
N ILE A 5 -40.04 70.75 -31.18
CA ILE A 5 -40.11 69.31 -30.96
C ILE A 5 -38.75 68.85 -30.38
N ARG A 6 -38.75 68.42 -29.13
CA ARG A 6 -37.62 67.74 -28.52
C ARG A 6 -37.66 66.25 -28.77
N ARG A 7 -36.74 65.74 -29.55
CA ARG A 7 -36.48 64.31 -29.77
C ARG A 7 -35.68 63.76 -28.61
N TRP A 8 -36.23 62.80 -27.88
CA TRP A 8 -35.49 62.01 -26.87
C TRP A 8 -34.88 60.81 -27.58
N LEU A 9 -33.55 60.72 -27.62
CA LEU A 9 -32.77 59.54 -27.96
C LEU A 9 -32.63 58.69 -26.70
N ALA A 10 -33.33 57.57 -26.62
CA ALA A 10 -33.10 56.57 -25.61
C ALA A 10 -31.92 55.69 -26.04
N ALA A 11 -30.79 55.86 -25.37
CA ALA A 11 -29.64 54.95 -25.51
C ALA A 11 -29.89 53.72 -24.65
N GLY A 12 -30.17 52.58 -25.28
CA GLY A 12 -30.25 51.28 -24.60
C GLY A 12 -28.85 50.76 -24.30
N LEU A 13 -28.47 50.76 -23.03
CA LEU A 13 -27.27 50.08 -22.54
C LEU A 13 -27.60 48.59 -22.36
N ALA A 14 -27.15 47.73 -23.29
CA ALA A 14 -27.18 46.29 -23.14
C ALA A 14 -26.06 45.90 -22.20
N ALA A 15 -26.41 45.58 -20.93
CA ALA A 15 -25.49 45.00 -19.97
C ALA A 15 -25.25 43.52 -20.33
N LEU A 16 -24.07 43.21 -20.87
CA LEU A 16 -23.58 41.84 -21.06
C LEU A 16 -23.19 41.30 -19.69
N VAL A 17 -24.07 40.51 -19.08
CA VAL A 17 -23.73 39.76 -17.88
C VAL A 17 -22.86 38.57 -18.31
N LEU A 18 -21.55 38.74 -18.19
CA LEU A 18 -20.61 37.58 -18.21
C LEU A 18 -20.86 36.76 -16.98
N ALA A 19 -21.62 35.69 -17.15
CA ALA A 19 -21.70 34.61 -16.15
C ALA A 19 -20.34 33.93 -16.13
N SER A 20 -19.44 34.44 -15.26
CA SER A 20 -18.25 33.68 -14.86
C SER A 20 -18.73 32.46 -14.09
N GLY A 21 -18.93 31.35 -14.78
CA GLY A 21 -19.08 30.05 -14.16
C GLY A 21 -17.80 29.82 -13.35
N THR A 22 -17.88 29.89 -12.03
CA THR A 22 -16.85 29.33 -11.16
C THR A 22 -16.82 27.84 -11.45
N ALA A 23 -15.87 27.38 -12.25
CA ALA A 23 -15.53 25.98 -12.30
C ALA A 23 -15.17 25.61 -10.86
N THR A 24 -16.04 24.91 -10.17
CA THR A 24 -15.70 24.21 -8.94
C THR A 24 -14.57 23.26 -9.33
N ALA A 25 -13.37 23.49 -8.78
CA ALA A 25 -12.29 22.50 -8.90
C ALA A 25 -12.86 21.15 -8.46
N ALA A 26 -12.61 20.11 -9.24
CA ALA A 26 -12.99 18.75 -8.84
C ALA A 26 -12.33 18.44 -7.50
N GLU A 27 -13.03 17.77 -6.60
CA GLU A 27 -12.42 17.32 -5.36
C GLU A 27 -11.28 16.35 -5.68
N PRO A 28 -10.14 16.42 -4.95
CA PRO A 28 -9.02 15.52 -5.17
C PRO A 28 -9.42 14.07 -4.88
N ILE A 29 -8.82 13.13 -5.60
CA ILE A 29 -8.98 11.70 -5.34
C ILE A 29 -8.18 11.34 -4.09
N ARG A 30 -8.86 10.88 -3.05
CA ARG A 30 -8.26 10.52 -1.77
C ARG A 30 -7.81 9.06 -1.80
N ILE A 31 -6.49 8.85 -1.73
CA ILE A 31 -5.90 7.51 -1.72
C ILE A 31 -5.32 7.23 -0.33
N GLY A 32 -5.89 6.24 0.37
CA GLY A 32 -5.39 5.77 1.66
C GLY A 32 -4.19 4.83 1.48
N TRP A 33 -3.16 4.98 2.33
CA TRP A 33 -1.99 4.11 2.33
C TRP A 33 -1.36 4.01 3.72
N THR A 34 -0.65 2.91 3.99
CA THR A 34 0.16 2.72 5.19
C THR A 34 1.63 2.75 4.80
N ALA A 35 2.51 3.21 5.69
CA ALA A 35 3.95 3.34 5.44
C ALA A 35 4.65 1.96 5.42
N TRP A 36 4.19 1.07 4.54
CA TRP A 36 4.81 -0.19 4.16
C TRP A 36 5.40 -0.04 2.77
N SER A 37 6.57 -0.63 2.54
CA SER A 37 7.38 -0.33 1.36
C SER A 37 6.69 -0.59 0.02
N ASP A 38 5.96 -1.68 -0.09
CA ASP A 38 5.18 -2.03 -1.28
C ASP A 38 3.97 -1.10 -1.46
N ALA A 39 3.23 -0.86 -0.38
CA ALA A 39 2.07 0.03 -0.39
C ALA A 39 2.46 1.46 -0.78
N GLU A 40 3.56 1.98 -0.23
CA GLU A 40 4.04 3.33 -0.53
C GLU A 40 4.45 3.46 -2.00
N PHE A 41 5.23 2.51 -2.53
CA PHE A 41 5.65 2.57 -3.93
C PHE A 41 4.47 2.53 -4.89
N VAL A 42 3.58 1.53 -4.72
CA VAL A 42 2.43 1.35 -5.62
C VAL A 42 1.47 2.54 -5.55
N THR A 43 1.24 3.08 -4.35
CA THR A 43 0.38 4.25 -4.15
C THR A 43 0.96 5.50 -4.81
N LYS A 44 2.23 5.79 -4.60
CA LYS A 44 2.90 6.96 -5.20
C LYS A 44 3.01 6.83 -6.73
N LEU A 45 3.23 5.63 -7.26
CA LEU A 45 3.21 5.37 -8.69
C LEU A 45 1.82 5.67 -9.29
N ALA A 46 0.77 5.14 -8.67
CA ALA A 46 -0.60 5.40 -9.12
C ALA A 46 -0.97 6.88 -9.05
N ALA A 47 -0.65 7.56 -7.93
CA ALA A 47 -0.89 9.00 -7.76
C ALA A 47 -0.16 9.81 -8.84
N ARG A 48 1.12 9.54 -9.09
CA ARG A 48 1.93 10.18 -10.13
C ARG A 48 1.30 10.04 -11.52
N LEU A 49 0.81 8.84 -11.84
CA LEU A 49 0.15 8.59 -13.14
C LEU A 49 -1.20 9.31 -13.25
N ILE A 50 -1.99 9.32 -12.19
CA ILE A 50 -3.27 10.04 -12.16
C ILE A 50 -3.05 11.53 -12.37
N GLU A 51 -2.11 12.14 -11.63
CA GLU A 51 -1.82 13.57 -11.73
C GLU A 51 -1.22 13.96 -13.08
N GLN A 52 -0.19 13.23 -13.55
CA GLN A 52 0.55 13.62 -14.76
C GLN A 52 -0.13 13.22 -16.06
N ARG A 53 -0.92 12.14 -16.06
CA ARG A 53 -1.46 11.57 -17.30
C ARG A 53 -2.97 11.74 -17.44
N LEU A 54 -3.70 11.94 -16.32
CA LEU A 54 -5.15 12.16 -16.34
C LEU A 54 -5.56 13.56 -15.87
N ASP A 55 -4.60 14.41 -15.46
CA ASP A 55 -4.83 15.80 -15.01
C ASP A 55 -5.87 15.87 -13.87
N GLN A 56 -5.80 14.91 -12.92
CA GLN A 56 -6.65 14.87 -11.73
C GLN A 56 -5.80 14.98 -10.46
N GLU A 57 -6.23 15.83 -9.53
CA GLU A 57 -5.55 16.01 -8.25
C GLU A 57 -5.70 14.77 -7.36
N VAL A 58 -4.64 14.42 -6.62
CA VAL A 58 -4.61 13.30 -5.68
C VAL A 58 -4.23 13.81 -4.29
N GLU A 59 -4.98 13.38 -3.29
CA GLU A 59 -4.64 13.55 -1.88
C GLU A 59 -4.22 12.20 -1.29
N LEU A 60 -2.96 12.09 -0.85
CA LEU A 60 -2.44 10.89 -0.22
C LEU A 60 -2.66 10.94 1.30
N LEU A 61 -3.46 10.01 1.81
CA LEU A 61 -3.80 9.92 3.23
C LEU A 61 -3.02 8.77 3.88
N GLN A 62 -1.94 9.11 4.60
CA GLN A 62 -1.17 8.12 5.36
C GLN A 62 -1.89 7.80 6.67
N ILE A 63 -2.47 6.63 6.75
CA ILE A 63 -3.22 6.13 7.91
C ILE A 63 -3.07 4.61 8.05
N ASP A 64 -3.36 4.09 9.24
CA ASP A 64 -3.32 2.65 9.50
C ASP A 64 -4.37 1.89 8.70
N ILE A 65 -4.12 0.57 8.49
CA ILE A 65 -4.94 -0.28 7.61
C ILE A 65 -6.41 -0.37 8.03
N ALA A 66 -6.70 -0.48 9.33
CA ALA A 66 -8.07 -0.62 9.82
C ALA A 66 -8.94 0.63 9.51
N PRO A 67 -8.52 1.86 9.82
CA PRO A 67 -9.25 3.06 9.41
C PRO A 67 -9.27 3.27 7.90
N GLN A 68 -8.30 2.77 7.11
CA GLN A 68 -8.39 2.82 5.64
C GLN A 68 -9.60 2.05 5.12
N TYR A 69 -9.76 0.78 5.53
CA TYR A 69 -10.93 -0.02 5.13
C TYR A 69 -12.25 0.63 5.55
N GLN A 70 -12.29 1.24 6.74
CA GLN A 70 -13.47 1.98 7.19
C GLN A 70 -13.74 3.22 6.33
N GLY A 71 -12.71 4.00 6.05
CA GLY A 71 -12.81 5.20 5.21
C GLY A 71 -13.27 4.89 3.80
N VAL A 72 -12.73 3.82 3.18
CA VAL A 72 -13.19 3.34 1.86
C VAL A 72 -14.66 2.90 1.92
N ALA A 73 -15.06 2.17 2.97
CA ALA A 73 -16.43 1.71 3.12
C ALA A 73 -17.46 2.83 3.39
N GLN A 74 -17.02 3.95 3.97
CA GLN A 74 -17.82 5.14 4.26
C GLN A 74 -17.80 6.18 3.12
N GLY A 75 -16.79 6.10 2.24
CA GLY A 75 -16.57 7.04 1.16
C GLY A 75 -15.70 8.25 1.53
N ASP A 76 -15.05 8.21 2.70
CA ASP A 76 -14.07 9.22 3.13
C ASP A 76 -12.72 9.04 2.42
N ILE A 77 -12.45 7.84 1.94
CA ILE A 77 -11.33 7.45 1.08
C ILE A 77 -11.89 6.86 -0.21
N ASP A 78 -11.33 7.28 -1.33
CA ASP A 78 -11.81 6.84 -2.64
C ASP A 78 -11.19 5.50 -3.06
N LEU A 79 -9.90 5.30 -2.74
CA LEU A 79 -9.10 4.18 -3.23
C LEU A 79 -8.03 3.78 -2.21
N MET A 80 -7.69 2.50 -2.17
CA MET A 80 -6.50 1.95 -1.51
C MET A 80 -5.88 0.85 -2.39
N LEU A 81 -4.54 0.78 -2.43
CA LEU A 81 -3.79 -0.04 -3.38
C LEU A 81 -2.96 -1.14 -2.70
N MET A 82 -3.49 -1.71 -1.61
CA MET A 82 -2.73 -2.62 -0.75
C MET A 82 -3.62 -3.67 -0.06
N SER A 83 -4.69 -4.11 -0.70
CA SER A 83 -5.55 -5.16 -0.14
C SER A 83 -4.95 -6.54 -0.39
N TRP A 84 -4.32 -7.13 0.61
CA TRP A 84 -3.73 -8.46 0.60
C TRP A 84 -4.80 -9.53 0.79
N GLN A 85 -4.90 -10.47 -0.13
CA GLN A 85 -5.95 -11.50 -0.21
C GLN A 85 -5.34 -12.87 -0.61
N PRO A 86 -5.84 -13.99 -0.05
CA PRO A 86 -7.09 -14.08 0.71
C PRO A 86 -6.95 -13.86 2.22
N ASP A 87 -5.79 -14.18 2.85
CA ASP A 87 -5.71 -14.45 4.30
C ASP A 87 -5.44 -13.17 5.13
N THR A 88 -4.51 -12.32 4.66
CA THR A 88 -4.00 -11.19 5.47
C THR A 88 -5.08 -10.17 5.82
N HIS A 89 -5.94 -9.78 4.86
CA HIS A 89 -6.99 -8.78 5.07
C HIS A 89 -8.41 -9.35 5.05
N GLU A 90 -8.58 -10.69 5.20
CA GLU A 90 -9.88 -11.36 5.22
C GLU A 90 -10.86 -10.70 6.21
N ASP A 91 -10.43 -10.51 7.46
CA ASP A 91 -11.27 -9.94 8.52
C ASP A 91 -11.79 -8.54 8.19
N TYR A 92 -11.00 -7.74 7.47
CA TYR A 92 -11.42 -6.41 7.01
C TYR A 92 -12.43 -6.49 5.88
N LEU A 93 -12.15 -7.34 4.90
CA LEU A 93 -13.05 -7.54 3.75
C LEU A 93 -14.39 -8.11 4.19
N ASP A 94 -14.40 -9.06 5.10
CA ASP A 94 -15.63 -9.64 5.65
C ASP A 94 -16.47 -8.61 6.41
N LYS A 95 -15.83 -7.78 7.23
CA LYS A 95 -16.51 -6.70 7.97
C LYS A 95 -17.07 -5.62 7.04
N MET A 96 -16.36 -5.28 5.98
CA MET A 96 -16.79 -4.24 5.03
C MET A 96 -17.79 -4.79 4.01
N GLY A 97 -17.71 -6.07 3.66
CA GLY A 97 -18.63 -6.75 2.75
C GLY A 97 -18.82 -6.00 1.42
N ARG A 98 -20.08 -5.75 1.04
CA ARG A 98 -20.40 -5.08 -0.23
C ARG A 98 -20.20 -3.56 -0.21
N LYS A 99 -19.64 -2.98 0.85
CA LYS A 99 -19.39 -1.52 0.92
C LYS A 99 -18.14 -1.12 0.16
N VAL A 100 -17.25 -2.06 -0.09
CA VAL A 100 -16.02 -1.86 -0.86
C VAL A 100 -16.09 -2.65 -2.17
N VAL A 101 -15.30 -2.21 -3.16
CA VAL A 101 -15.23 -2.83 -4.50
C VAL A 101 -13.79 -3.19 -4.81
N ASN A 102 -13.52 -4.47 -5.08
CA ASN A 102 -12.24 -4.90 -5.62
C ASN A 102 -12.17 -4.50 -7.10
N ILE A 103 -11.20 -3.63 -7.45
CA ILE A 103 -11.07 -3.09 -8.82
C ILE A 103 -10.16 -3.97 -9.67
N SER A 104 -8.98 -4.30 -9.14
CA SER A 104 -7.93 -4.95 -9.92
C SER A 104 -6.96 -5.75 -9.07
N LEU A 105 -6.24 -6.63 -9.74
CA LEU A 105 -5.07 -7.32 -9.23
C LEU A 105 -3.82 -6.49 -9.56
N LEU A 106 -3.08 -6.05 -8.54
CA LEU A 106 -1.88 -5.22 -8.69
C LEU A 106 -0.60 -6.05 -8.84
N TYR A 107 -0.44 -7.09 -8.04
CA TYR A 107 0.65 -8.06 -8.13
C TYR A 107 0.30 -9.37 -7.44
N THR A 108 1.07 -10.43 -7.74
CA THR A 108 0.88 -11.79 -7.21
C THR A 108 2.18 -12.33 -6.65
N GLY A 109 2.10 -13.46 -5.96
CA GLY A 109 3.27 -14.11 -5.38
C GLY A 109 3.73 -13.46 -4.07
N ALA A 110 2.91 -12.58 -3.52
CA ALA A 110 3.14 -12.01 -2.20
C ALA A 110 2.99 -13.10 -1.13
N ARG A 111 3.75 -12.98 -0.05
CA ARG A 111 3.66 -13.90 1.09
C ARG A 111 4.09 -13.23 2.39
N LEU A 112 3.52 -13.69 3.49
CA LEU A 112 3.95 -13.36 4.84
C LEU A 112 4.85 -14.46 5.40
N GLY A 113 5.56 -14.15 6.47
CA GLY A 113 6.36 -15.09 7.22
C GLY A 113 7.09 -14.43 8.37
N TRP A 114 7.81 -15.23 9.13
CA TRP A 114 8.86 -14.75 10.03
C TRP A 114 10.21 -14.98 9.35
N ALA A 115 11.11 -14.03 9.47
CA ALA A 115 12.42 -14.10 8.84
C ALA A 115 13.54 -13.91 9.86
N VAL A 116 14.66 -14.56 9.56
CA VAL A 116 15.91 -14.46 10.32
C VAL A 116 17.06 -14.15 9.37
N PRO A 117 18.13 -13.50 9.83
CA PRO A 117 19.37 -13.38 9.06
C PRO A 117 20.00 -14.75 8.78
N THR A 118 20.58 -14.94 7.59
CA THR A 118 21.15 -16.22 7.16
C THR A 118 22.37 -16.67 7.98
N TYR A 119 22.98 -15.76 8.76
CA TYR A 119 24.05 -16.15 9.71
C TYR A 119 23.51 -16.90 10.95
N VAL A 120 22.20 -16.89 11.19
CA VAL A 120 21.55 -17.78 12.16
C VAL A 120 21.50 -19.17 11.55
N PRO A 121 22.13 -20.20 12.17
CA PRO A 121 22.21 -21.52 11.55
C PRO A 121 20.82 -22.12 11.32
N GLU A 122 20.56 -22.58 10.10
CA GLU A 122 19.29 -23.23 9.77
C GLU A 122 19.05 -24.52 10.56
N SER A 123 20.14 -25.21 10.94
CA SER A 123 20.09 -26.41 11.79
C SER A 123 19.67 -26.12 13.24
N GLU A 124 19.74 -24.87 13.68
CA GLU A 124 19.32 -24.46 15.03
C GLU A 124 17.95 -23.76 14.98
N LEU A 125 17.68 -22.97 13.94
CA LEU A 125 16.43 -22.22 13.78
C LEU A 125 16.01 -22.21 12.30
N GLY A 126 15.46 -23.29 11.77
CA GLY A 126 14.94 -23.43 10.40
C GLY A 126 13.44 -23.22 10.30
N SER A 127 12.71 -23.52 11.36
CA SER A 127 11.25 -23.52 11.42
C SER A 127 10.75 -22.74 12.62
N ILE A 128 9.49 -22.31 12.58
CA ILE A 128 8.79 -21.73 13.74
C ILE A 128 8.72 -22.76 14.90
N GLU A 129 8.73 -24.05 14.63
CA GLU A 129 8.74 -25.08 15.67
C GLU A 129 10.01 -25.09 16.51
N ASP A 130 11.16 -24.66 15.95
CA ASP A 130 12.45 -24.63 16.63
C ASP A 130 12.50 -23.54 17.73
N LEU A 131 11.57 -22.57 17.70
CA LEU A 131 11.43 -21.57 18.76
C LEU A 131 11.03 -22.13 20.13
N LYS A 132 10.65 -23.43 20.17
CA LYS A 132 10.37 -24.15 21.42
C LYS A 132 11.63 -24.58 22.15
N ASP A 133 12.77 -24.55 21.51
CA ASP A 133 14.05 -24.88 22.11
C ASP A 133 14.49 -23.77 23.06
N ASP A 134 14.80 -24.11 24.30
CA ASP A 134 15.15 -23.14 25.33
C ASP A 134 16.43 -22.34 24.98
N GLU A 135 17.42 -22.95 24.29
CA GLU A 135 18.63 -22.24 23.88
C GLU A 135 18.36 -21.24 22.75
N VAL A 136 17.42 -21.57 21.86
CA VAL A 136 16.95 -20.65 20.82
C VAL A 136 16.18 -19.48 21.44
N ALA A 137 15.29 -19.79 22.37
CA ALA A 137 14.49 -18.79 23.09
C ALA A 137 15.38 -17.80 23.85
N ASP A 138 16.37 -18.31 24.61
CA ASP A 138 17.34 -17.48 25.34
C ASP A 138 18.12 -16.53 24.40
N ARG A 139 18.52 -17.00 23.20
CA ARG A 139 19.24 -16.16 22.22
C ARG A 139 18.39 -15.09 21.57
N LEU A 140 17.08 -15.24 21.60
CA LEU A 140 16.08 -14.33 21.03
C LEU A 140 15.44 -13.43 22.09
N ASP A 141 15.80 -13.59 23.37
CA ASP A 141 15.14 -12.93 24.52
C ASP A 141 13.61 -13.16 24.48
N ASP A 142 13.15 -14.35 24.06
CA ASP A 142 11.75 -14.72 23.88
C ASP A 142 10.96 -13.75 23.00
N MET A 143 11.59 -13.19 21.95
CA MET A 143 11.03 -12.06 21.22
C MET A 143 10.89 -12.34 19.73
N VAL A 144 9.74 -11.98 19.18
CA VAL A 144 9.51 -11.77 17.74
C VAL A 144 9.23 -10.29 17.51
N VAL A 145 10.03 -9.63 16.67
CA VAL A 145 9.84 -8.21 16.37
C VAL A 145 8.83 -8.03 15.25
N GLY A 146 7.72 -7.41 15.59
CA GLY A 146 6.59 -7.20 14.70
C GLY A 146 6.46 -5.78 14.16
N ILE A 147 5.39 -5.58 13.39
CA ILE A 147 4.99 -4.29 12.81
C ILE A 147 3.77 -3.72 13.53
N ASP A 148 3.01 -2.88 12.86
CA ASP A 148 1.86 -2.15 13.41
C ASP A 148 0.80 -3.08 14.03
N PRO A 149 0.22 -2.74 15.20
CA PRO A 149 -0.75 -3.61 15.89
C PRO A 149 -1.98 -3.96 15.06
N GLY A 150 -2.40 -3.07 14.15
CA GLY A 150 -3.53 -3.29 13.25
C GLY A 150 -3.21 -4.10 11.99
N ALA A 151 -1.94 -4.44 11.74
CA ALA A 151 -1.57 -5.19 10.54
C ALA A 151 -2.11 -6.62 10.57
N GLY A 152 -2.53 -7.12 9.39
CA GLY A 152 -2.94 -8.53 9.26
C GLY A 152 -1.81 -9.50 9.63
N LEU A 153 -0.56 -9.16 9.29
CA LEU A 153 0.63 -9.91 9.67
C LEU A 153 0.80 -9.98 11.20
N SER A 154 0.54 -8.89 11.93
CA SER A 154 0.59 -8.89 13.41
C SER A 154 -0.46 -9.84 13.99
N ARG A 155 -1.70 -9.77 13.49
CA ARG A 155 -2.78 -10.69 13.88
C ARG A 155 -2.45 -12.17 13.58
N LEU A 156 -1.90 -12.44 12.40
CA LEU A 156 -1.50 -13.80 12.03
C LEU A 156 -0.30 -14.27 12.86
N SER A 157 0.60 -13.37 13.24
CA SER A 157 1.72 -13.68 14.13
C SER A 157 1.26 -14.03 15.55
N GLU A 158 0.24 -13.35 16.08
CA GLU A 158 -0.38 -13.73 17.36
C GLU A 158 -1.00 -15.14 17.27
N LYS A 159 -1.73 -15.44 16.17
CA LYS A 159 -2.25 -16.78 15.91
C LYS A 159 -1.14 -17.84 15.77
N ALA A 160 0.01 -17.45 15.20
CA ALA A 160 1.16 -18.35 15.09
C ALA A 160 1.74 -18.67 16.47
N LEU A 161 1.96 -17.67 17.33
CA LEU A 161 2.41 -17.89 18.71
C LEU A 161 1.49 -18.89 19.45
N GLU A 162 0.19 -18.66 19.41
CA GLU A 162 -0.81 -19.56 20.02
C GLU A 162 -0.76 -20.95 19.37
N GLY A 163 -0.82 -21.02 18.04
CA GLY A 163 -0.88 -22.26 17.28
C GLY A 163 0.34 -23.17 17.45
N TYR A 164 1.51 -22.57 17.68
CA TYR A 164 2.75 -23.29 17.97
C TYR A 164 2.98 -23.55 19.46
N GLY A 165 2.16 -22.97 20.36
CA GLY A 165 2.32 -23.09 21.81
C GLY A 165 3.56 -22.36 22.32
N LEU A 166 3.83 -21.17 21.76
CA LEU A 166 4.94 -20.30 22.10
C LEU A 166 4.50 -19.20 23.11
N ASP A 167 3.80 -19.63 24.18
CA ASP A 167 3.14 -18.72 25.14
C ASP A 167 4.14 -17.82 25.91
N HIS A 168 5.41 -18.20 25.93
CA HIS A 168 6.48 -17.43 26.57
C HIS A 168 7.08 -16.35 25.65
N TYR A 169 6.84 -16.46 24.31
CA TYR A 169 7.31 -15.44 23.38
C TYR A 169 6.44 -14.18 23.40
N HIS A 170 7.11 -13.06 23.19
CA HIS A 170 6.47 -11.76 23.07
C HIS A 170 6.56 -11.24 21.63
N LEU A 171 5.41 -10.94 21.04
CA LEU A 171 5.37 -10.19 19.78
C LEU A 171 5.55 -8.70 20.11
N MET A 172 6.75 -8.17 19.87
CA MET A 172 7.05 -6.76 20.08
C MET A 172 6.53 -5.93 18.90
N LEU A 173 5.32 -5.41 19.04
CA LEU A 173 4.70 -4.57 18.02
C LEU A 173 5.36 -3.19 17.94
N SER A 174 5.56 -2.71 16.71
CA SER A 174 6.20 -1.44 16.38
C SER A 174 5.58 -0.87 15.11
N SER A 175 6.32 -0.08 14.35
CA SER A 175 6.02 0.25 12.94
C SER A 175 6.92 -0.57 12.01
N GLY A 176 6.59 -0.62 10.72
CA GLY A 176 7.49 -1.22 9.72
C GLY A 176 8.90 -0.64 9.77
N ALA A 177 9.04 0.68 9.96
CA ALA A 177 10.32 1.35 10.14
C ALA A 177 11.03 0.93 11.45
N GLY A 178 10.27 0.77 12.54
CA GLY A 178 10.81 0.31 13.82
C GLY A 178 11.33 -1.11 13.75
N MET A 179 10.60 -2.01 13.13
CA MET A 179 11.01 -3.41 12.89
C MET A 179 12.30 -3.47 12.05
N THR A 180 12.35 -2.75 10.92
CA THR A 180 13.55 -2.75 10.05
C THR A 180 14.76 -2.11 10.73
N ALA A 181 14.57 -1.11 11.61
CA ALA A 181 15.65 -0.55 12.42
C ALA A 181 16.16 -1.54 13.47
N ALA A 182 15.31 -2.37 14.06
CA ALA A 182 15.72 -3.45 14.95
C ALA A 182 16.52 -4.52 14.19
N LEU A 183 16.05 -4.91 13.01
CA LEU A 183 16.76 -5.83 12.12
C LEU A 183 18.16 -5.31 11.77
N ASP A 184 18.27 -4.04 11.35
CA ASP A 184 19.56 -3.42 11.00
C ASP A 184 20.55 -3.47 12.17
N ARG A 185 20.09 -3.16 13.39
CA ARG A 185 20.95 -3.23 14.59
C ARG A 185 21.46 -4.66 14.86
N ALA A 186 20.55 -5.63 14.81
CA ALA A 186 20.89 -7.04 15.02
C ALA A 186 21.89 -7.56 13.97
N VAL A 187 21.65 -7.25 12.68
CA VAL A 187 22.56 -7.66 11.58
C VAL A 187 23.95 -7.08 11.76
N ARG A 188 24.07 -5.79 12.11
CA ARG A 188 25.38 -5.15 12.35
C ARG A 188 26.15 -5.77 13.52
N ARG A 189 25.43 -6.27 14.53
CA ARG A 189 26.03 -6.87 15.72
C ARG A 189 26.16 -8.39 15.64
N LYS A 190 25.63 -8.99 14.58
CA LYS A 190 25.49 -10.45 14.42
C LYS A 190 24.70 -11.10 15.57
N GLU A 191 23.75 -10.35 16.13
CA GLU A 191 22.80 -10.84 17.13
C GLU A 191 21.65 -11.60 16.45
N TRP A 192 21.11 -12.60 17.14
CA TRP A 192 19.95 -13.31 16.64
C TRP A 192 18.72 -12.42 16.72
N ILE A 193 17.86 -12.54 15.73
CA ILE A 193 16.58 -11.81 15.68
C ILE A 193 15.60 -12.58 14.79
N VAL A 194 14.35 -12.64 15.22
CA VAL A 194 13.21 -13.02 14.39
C VAL A 194 12.39 -11.76 14.14
N VAL A 195 12.11 -11.45 12.88
CA VAL A 195 11.25 -10.34 12.50
C VAL A 195 10.03 -10.85 11.74
N THR A 196 8.89 -10.22 11.91
CA THR A 196 7.77 -10.41 10.99
C THR A 196 8.16 -9.84 9.63
N ALA A 197 7.84 -10.55 8.57
CA ALA A 197 8.36 -10.26 7.24
C ALA A 197 7.30 -10.53 6.15
N TRP A 198 7.44 -9.82 5.05
CA TRP A 198 6.63 -10.08 3.85
C TRP A 198 7.44 -9.86 2.58
N ARG A 199 7.06 -10.56 1.52
CA ARG A 199 7.53 -10.29 0.16
C ARG A 199 6.34 -9.82 -0.69
N PRO A 200 6.52 -8.72 -1.47
CA PRO A 200 7.75 -7.98 -1.73
C PRO A 200 8.12 -7.00 -0.61
N HIS A 201 9.41 -6.89 -0.28
CA HIS A 201 9.97 -5.90 0.64
C HIS A 201 11.45 -5.68 0.34
N TRP A 202 11.93 -4.43 0.39
CA TRP A 202 13.32 -4.08 0.12
C TRP A 202 14.34 -4.76 1.04
N MET A 203 13.92 -5.17 2.25
CA MET A 203 14.83 -5.77 3.23
C MET A 203 15.50 -7.06 2.74
N PHE A 204 14.84 -7.82 1.85
CA PHE A 204 15.43 -9.03 1.24
C PHE A 204 16.50 -8.71 0.19
N GLY A 205 16.54 -7.51 -0.34
CA GLY A 205 17.63 -7.00 -1.18
C GLY A 205 18.76 -6.36 -0.38
N ALA A 206 18.46 -5.87 0.84
CA ALA A 206 19.42 -5.18 1.70
C ALA A 206 20.17 -6.09 2.67
N TYR A 207 19.56 -7.19 3.08
CA TYR A 207 20.08 -8.14 4.05
C TYR A 207 19.92 -9.57 3.53
N ASP A 208 20.87 -10.43 3.88
CA ASP A 208 20.76 -11.87 3.64
C ASP A 208 19.78 -12.46 4.66
N LEU A 209 18.52 -12.57 4.26
CA LEU A 209 17.43 -13.09 5.09
C LEU A 209 16.86 -14.37 4.51
N ARG A 210 16.38 -15.23 5.38
CA ARG A 210 15.52 -16.36 5.02
C ARG A 210 14.26 -16.37 5.87
N PHE A 211 13.17 -16.86 5.30
CA PHE A 211 11.98 -17.16 6.07
C PHE A 211 12.16 -18.44 6.88
N LEU A 212 11.59 -18.46 8.07
CA LEU A 212 11.37 -19.71 8.80
C LEU A 212 10.29 -20.53 8.11
N GLU A 213 10.41 -21.85 8.16
CA GLU A 213 9.33 -22.75 7.75
C GLU A 213 8.15 -22.61 8.70
N ASP A 214 6.94 -22.57 8.12
CA ASP A 214 5.67 -22.59 8.85
C ASP A 214 4.87 -23.85 8.50
N PRO A 215 5.23 -25.02 9.07
CA PRO A 215 4.57 -26.28 8.72
C PRO A 215 3.08 -26.35 9.09
N LYS A 216 2.62 -25.48 9.98
CA LYS A 216 1.19 -25.37 10.33
C LYS A 216 0.41 -24.39 9.46
N GLY A 217 1.11 -23.58 8.63
CA GLY A 217 0.49 -22.61 7.74
C GLY A 217 -0.24 -21.47 8.48
N THR A 218 0.22 -21.13 9.68
CA THR A 218 -0.44 -20.12 10.53
C THR A 218 -0.31 -18.71 10.00
N LEU A 219 0.74 -18.44 9.20
CA LEU A 219 1.01 -17.15 8.57
C LEU A 219 0.41 -17.01 7.16
N GLY A 220 -0.43 -17.98 6.75
CA GLY A 220 -1.09 -17.98 5.45
C GLY A 220 -0.23 -18.55 4.32
N GLY A 221 -0.73 -18.40 3.09
CA GLY A 221 -0.11 -18.91 1.88
C GLY A 221 0.41 -17.82 0.95
N LEU A 222 0.38 -18.12 -0.38
CA LEU A 222 0.65 -17.14 -1.40
C LEU A 222 -0.55 -16.19 -1.55
N GLU A 223 -0.26 -14.90 -1.55
CA GLU A 223 -1.25 -13.84 -1.62
C GLU A 223 -1.20 -13.06 -2.93
N ARG A 224 -2.29 -12.37 -3.17
CA ARG A 224 -2.50 -11.43 -4.26
C ARG A 224 -2.88 -10.09 -3.67
N VAL A 225 -2.28 -9.04 -4.18
CA VAL A 225 -2.57 -7.69 -3.71
C VAL A 225 -3.43 -6.95 -4.71
N HIS A 226 -4.50 -6.40 -4.21
CA HIS A 226 -5.56 -5.79 -5.00
C HIS A 226 -5.74 -4.30 -4.69
N ALA A 227 -6.23 -3.56 -5.69
CA ALA A 227 -6.79 -2.24 -5.49
C ALA A 227 -8.26 -2.37 -5.06
N VAL A 228 -8.64 -1.63 -4.03
CA VAL A 228 -10.01 -1.59 -3.50
C VAL A 228 -10.48 -0.15 -3.44
N SER A 229 -11.72 0.11 -3.89
CA SER A 229 -12.34 1.44 -3.87
C SER A 229 -13.66 1.48 -3.11
N ARG A 230 -14.11 2.69 -2.82
CA ARG A 230 -15.49 2.93 -2.40
C ARG A 230 -16.49 2.56 -3.51
N ARG A 231 -17.72 2.33 -3.11
CA ARG A 231 -18.81 2.15 -4.08
C ARG A 231 -19.03 3.42 -4.90
N GLY A 232 -19.26 3.24 -6.18
CA GLY A 232 -19.55 4.35 -7.11
C GLY A 232 -18.30 4.99 -7.70
N PHE A 233 -17.10 4.74 -7.17
CA PHE A 233 -15.85 5.31 -7.66
C PHE A 233 -15.68 5.17 -9.19
N TYR A 234 -16.02 4.01 -9.76
CA TYR A 234 -15.93 3.75 -11.19
C TYR A 234 -16.86 4.65 -12.05
N LYS A 235 -17.93 5.21 -11.45
CA LYS A 235 -18.82 6.15 -12.15
C LYS A 235 -18.29 7.57 -12.05
N ASP A 236 -17.72 7.91 -10.89
CA ASP A 236 -17.22 9.24 -10.63
C ASP A 236 -15.87 9.47 -11.33
N HIS A 237 -15.01 8.43 -11.38
CA HIS A 237 -13.66 8.44 -11.93
C HIS A 237 -13.42 7.26 -12.90
N PRO A 238 -14.09 7.21 -14.06
CA PRO A 238 -14.00 6.07 -14.99
C PRO A 238 -12.58 5.88 -15.57
N GLU A 239 -11.88 6.96 -15.88
CA GLU A 239 -10.52 6.93 -16.43
C GLU A 239 -9.50 6.41 -15.41
N VAL A 240 -9.58 6.86 -14.17
CA VAL A 240 -8.74 6.37 -13.07
C VAL A 240 -9.04 4.89 -12.80
N THR A 241 -10.30 4.51 -12.78
CA THR A 241 -10.68 3.10 -12.62
C THR A 241 -10.10 2.23 -13.74
N ALA A 242 -10.11 2.73 -14.99
CA ALA A 242 -9.55 2.02 -16.13
C ALA A 242 -8.02 1.90 -16.04
N LEU A 243 -7.32 2.96 -15.62
CA LEU A 243 -5.88 2.95 -15.38
C LEU A 243 -5.55 1.90 -14.31
N ILE A 244 -6.15 2.01 -13.13
CA ILE A 244 -5.91 1.07 -12.01
C ILE A 244 -6.31 -0.36 -12.38
N GLY A 245 -7.38 -0.52 -13.16
CA GLY A 245 -7.84 -1.81 -13.68
C GLY A 245 -6.83 -2.54 -14.57
N ARG A 246 -5.98 -1.80 -15.27
CA ARG A 246 -4.92 -2.34 -16.14
C ARG A 246 -3.54 -2.43 -15.45
N MET A 247 -3.39 -1.75 -14.31
CA MET A 247 -2.12 -1.69 -13.58
C MET A 247 -1.78 -3.06 -12.98
N PHE A 248 -0.67 -3.63 -13.44
CA PHE A 248 -0.08 -4.85 -12.89
C PHE A 248 1.43 -4.72 -12.89
N ILE A 249 2.06 -4.99 -11.75
CA ILE A 249 3.50 -4.86 -11.54
C ILE A 249 4.07 -6.26 -11.26
N PRO A 250 5.00 -6.79 -12.08
CA PRO A 250 5.75 -8.00 -11.74
C PRO A 250 6.48 -7.86 -10.40
N LEU A 251 6.50 -8.94 -9.62
CA LEU A 251 7.01 -8.91 -8.25
C LEU A 251 8.48 -8.51 -8.17
N ASP A 252 9.31 -9.01 -9.09
CA ASP A 252 10.73 -8.70 -9.19
C ASP A 252 11.01 -7.23 -9.54
N GLU A 253 10.18 -6.65 -10.40
CA GLU A 253 10.25 -5.21 -10.72
C GLU A 253 9.84 -4.35 -9.52
N LEU A 254 8.82 -4.76 -8.78
CA LEU A 254 8.41 -4.08 -7.55
C LEU A 254 9.50 -4.14 -6.47
N GLU A 255 10.13 -5.30 -6.27
CA GLU A 255 11.28 -5.45 -5.36
C GLU A 255 12.45 -4.56 -5.78
N ALA A 256 12.78 -4.51 -7.07
CA ALA A 256 13.84 -3.64 -7.60
C ALA A 256 13.51 -2.14 -7.38
N ALA A 257 12.28 -1.74 -7.62
CA ALA A 257 11.82 -0.36 -7.41
C ALA A 257 11.89 0.05 -5.94
N MET A 258 11.48 -0.82 -5.01
CA MET A 258 11.61 -0.57 -3.58
C MET A 258 13.07 -0.49 -3.10
N ASN A 259 13.96 -1.33 -3.64
CA ASN A 259 15.39 -1.24 -3.36
C ASN A 259 15.95 0.11 -3.81
N ARG A 260 15.57 0.58 -5.02
CA ARG A 260 15.93 1.91 -5.48
C ARG A 260 15.38 3.01 -4.57
N ALA A 261 14.11 2.91 -4.16
CA ALA A 261 13.49 3.88 -3.26
C ALA A 261 14.24 4.01 -1.93
N ARG A 262 14.75 2.90 -1.40
CA ARG A 262 15.59 2.89 -0.19
C ARG A 262 16.93 3.60 -0.39
N GLU A 263 17.53 3.49 -1.58
CA GLU A 263 18.83 4.07 -1.92
C GLU A 263 18.74 5.56 -2.29
N THR A 264 17.59 6.00 -2.76
CA THR A 264 17.33 7.36 -3.25
C THR A 264 16.12 7.97 -2.53
N SER A 265 14.95 7.94 -3.20
CA SER A 265 13.64 8.28 -2.65
C SER A 265 12.54 7.53 -3.40
N TYR A 266 11.33 7.48 -2.84
CA TYR A 266 10.19 6.90 -3.54
C TYR A 266 9.82 7.69 -4.80
N GLU A 267 9.94 9.01 -4.76
CA GLU A 267 9.67 9.90 -5.88
C GLU A 267 10.61 9.58 -7.06
N GLU A 268 11.90 9.47 -6.78
CA GLU A 268 12.91 9.13 -7.80
C GLU A 268 12.73 7.70 -8.31
N ALA A 269 12.40 6.74 -7.44
CA ALA A 269 12.15 5.37 -7.83
C ALA A 269 10.92 5.25 -8.74
N VAL A 270 9.85 6.01 -8.45
CA VAL A 270 8.63 6.09 -9.27
C VAL A 270 8.94 6.67 -10.63
N ASP A 271 9.65 7.81 -10.70
CA ASP A 271 10.02 8.43 -11.98
C ASP A 271 10.88 7.49 -12.82
N HIS A 272 11.86 6.83 -12.20
CA HIS A 272 12.70 5.83 -12.89
C HIS A 272 11.89 4.62 -13.38
N TYR A 273 10.92 4.15 -12.60
CA TYR A 273 10.03 3.05 -13.01
C TYR A 273 9.21 3.44 -14.24
N ILE A 274 8.62 4.63 -14.23
CA ILE A 274 7.83 5.17 -15.35
C ILE A 274 8.67 5.26 -16.62
N GLU A 275 9.89 5.81 -16.52
CA GLU A 275 10.80 5.94 -17.64
C GLU A 275 11.25 4.58 -18.19
N GLY A 276 11.61 3.65 -17.30
CA GLY A 276 12.08 2.31 -17.66
C GLY A 276 10.99 1.41 -18.25
N HIS A 277 9.71 1.69 -17.99
CA HIS A 277 8.58 0.86 -18.42
C HIS A 277 7.53 1.65 -19.25
N ALA A 278 8.00 2.63 -20.01
CA ALA A 278 7.14 3.60 -20.71
C ALA A 278 6.01 2.93 -21.52
N ALA A 279 6.29 1.90 -22.30
CA ALA A 279 5.27 1.20 -23.10
C ALA A 279 4.16 0.55 -22.22
N ARG A 280 4.54 -0.04 -21.09
CA ARG A 280 3.58 -0.63 -20.13
C ARG A 280 2.76 0.46 -19.45
N VAL A 281 3.40 1.55 -19.04
CA VAL A 281 2.74 2.70 -18.43
C VAL A 281 1.76 3.34 -19.42
N ASP A 282 2.15 3.50 -20.69
CA ASP A 282 1.26 4.00 -21.74
C ASP A 282 0.04 3.08 -21.92
N TYR A 283 0.24 1.77 -21.94
CA TYR A 283 -0.86 0.82 -21.95
C TYR A 283 -1.79 0.96 -20.72
N TRP A 284 -1.23 1.16 -19.51
CA TRP A 284 -2.07 1.37 -18.33
C TRP A 284 -2.95 2.61 -18.45
N VAL A 285 -2.41 3.67 -19.02
CA VAL A 285 -3.12 4.94 -19.21
C VAL A 285 -4.15 4.85 -20.34
N THR A 286 -3.73 4.42 -21.53
CA THR A 286 -4.57 4.50 -22.74
C THR A 286 -5.38 3.24 -23.01
N GLY A 287 -4.85 2.07 -22.64
CA GLY A 287 -5.40 0.77 -23.02
C GLY A 287 -4.98 0.30 -24.43
N ASP A 288 -4.16 1.08 -25.12
CA ASP A 288 -3.65 0.74 -26.46
C ASP A 288 -2.35 -0.10 -26.34
N LEU A 289 -2.19 -1.13 -27.20
CA LEU A 289 -1.02 -2.03 -27.25
C LEU A 289 -0.05 -1.60 -28.33
#